data_2244b5cb18450a987fbfd0d40293a0d6
#
_entry.id   2244b5cb18450a987fbfd0d40293a0d6
#
_cell.length_a   1.000
_cell.length_b   1.000
_cell.length_c   1.000
_cell.angle_alpha   90.00
_cell.angle_beta   90.00
_cell.angle_gamma   90.00
#
_symmetry.space_group_name_H-M   'P 1'
#
loop_
_entity.id
_entity.type
_entity.pdbx_description
1 polymer ?
#
loop_
_entity_poly.entity_id
_entity_poly.type
_entity_poly.pdbx_seq_one_letter_code
_entity_poly.pdbx_strand_id
1 'polypeptide(L)'
;MNPPPHRMRVRIYDVAKLAGVSPATVSRVMSGSRPVSEGIRARVLDAARRFDYQPSQLARNLRRGQAATVGVLVSDIENPHFASMVRAIEAALYDRGTRVLLCNTAEDTQKQSSYLEVMASERVMGVVISPTADGDDAISHLIDLGVPVVAFDRPVADPRADAVVADNAAAIALGTQLLVDSGRRRIGFIGGGELLSTAAERLAGYRSAIESAGFEPLTAIGDFAVEGGRRAAEQLLTQSPDLDALVIANNLMTIGALQALRASGILLPEEVGIVAFDDPPWASLLDPALTTLAQPLREMSEAVVERLFARMADRTLPPVRICFECHLEIRQSSRGRMKSAGGG
;
A
#
# COMPACT_ATOMS: atom_id res chain seq x y z
N MET A 1 -1.11 -33.67 -34.43
CA MET A 1 -0.08 -33.37 -33.45
C MET A 1 -0.50 -33.94 -32.12
N ASN A 2 0.15 -35.05 -31.70
CA ASN A 2 -0.14 -35.66 -30.40
C ASN A 2 0.37 -34.74 -29.26
N PRO A 3 -0.39 -34.55 -28.17
CA PRO A 3 0.09 -33.81 -27.02
C PRO A 3 1.30 -34.51 -26.38
N PRO A 4 2.27 -33.78 -25.83
CA PRO A 4 3.45 -34.40 -25.22
C PRO A 4 3.03 -35.24 -24.00
N PRO A 5 3.75 -36.36 -23.73
CA PRO A 5 3.41 -37.29 -22.66
C PRO A 5 3.48 -36.57 -21.30
N HIS A 6 2.42 -36.67 -20.48
CA HIS A 6 2.40 -36.23 -19.10
C HIS A 6 3.61 -36.81 -18.36
N ARG A 7 4.60 -35.96 -17.99
CA ARG A 7 5.64 -36.33 -17.03
C ARG A 7 4.95 -36.80 -15.75
N MET A 8 5.03 -38.05 -15.41
CA MET A 8 4.54 -38.59 -14.15
C MET A 8 5.19 -37.80 -13.00
N ARG A 9 4.35 -37.14 -12.22
CA ARG A 9 4.81 -36.32 -11.10
C ARG A 9 5.42 -37.24 -10.05
N VAL A 10 6.75 -37.19 -9.88
CA VAL A 10 7.49 -37.96 -8.87
C VAL A 10 6.91 -37.71 -7.49
N ARG A 11 6.61 -38.76 -6.75
CA ARG A 11 6.01 -38.71 -5.41
C ARG A 11 7.08 -39.05 -4.35
N ILE A 12 6.82 -38.61 -3.12
CA ILE A 12 7.69 -38.87 -1.95
C ILE A 12 7.99 -40.39 -1.79
N TYR A 13 7.04 -41.24 -2.20
CA TYR A 13 7.21 -42.71 -2.17
C TYR A 13 8.29 -43.19 -3.10
N ASP A 14 8.49 -42.57 -4.24
CA ASP A 14 9.51 -42.92 -5.23
C ASP A 14 10.91 -42.64 -4.69
N VAL A 15 11.07 -41.47 -4.07
CA VAL A 15 12.32 -41.05 -3.36
C VAL A 15 12.59 -41.98 -2.17
N ALA A 16 11.57 -42.31 -1.38
CA ALA A 16 11.69 -43.18 -0.23
C ALA A 16 12.17 -44.62 -0.66
N LYS A 17 11.57 -45.13 -1.73
CA LYS A 17 11.93 -46.44 -2.30
C LYS A 17 13.38 -46.45 -2.80
N LEU A 18 13.82 -45.42 -3.53
CA LEU A 18 15.19 -45.30 -4.03
C LEU A 18 16.23 -45.15 -2.91
N ALA A 19 15.88 -44.36 -1.85
CA ALA A 19 16.76 -44.13 -0.71
C ALA A 19 16.76 -45.29 0.31
N GLY A 20 15.87 -46.27 0.18
CA GLY A 20 15.74 -47.40 1.11
C GLY A 20 15.30 -46.96 2.51
N VAL A 21 14.35 -46.00 2.61
CA VAL A 21 13.84 -45.45 3.86
C VAL A 21 12.32 -45.25 3.81
N SER A 22 11.69 -44.97 4.94
CA SER A 22 10.27 -44.60 4.97
C SER A 22 9.99 -43.23 4.39
N PRO A 23 8.79 -42.95 3.82
CA PRO A 23 8.38 -41.62 3.40
C PRO A 23 8.47 -40.56 4.53
N ALA A 24 8.25 -40.99 5.77
CA ALA A 24 8.43 -40.16 6.95
C ALA A 24 9.89 -39.74 7.18
N THR A 25 10.84 -40.62 6.85
CA THR A 25 12.28 -40.35 6.93
C THR A 25 12.72 -39.38 5.83
N VAL A 26 12.25 -39.57 4.59
CA VAL A 26 12.46 -38.61 3.49
C VAL A 26 11.97 -37.22 3.90
N SER A 27 10.77 -37.14 4.44
CA SER A 27 10.20 -35.88 4.90
C SER A 27 11.03 -35.20 6.00
N ARG A 28 11.55 -35.96 6.97
CA ARG A 28 12.40 -35.40 8.04
C ARG A 28 13.73 -34.86 7.50
N VAL A 29 14.35 -35.58 6.57
CA VAL A 29 15.59 -35.13 5.92
C VAL A 29 15.36 -33.86 5.13
N MET A 30 14.29 -33.82 4.32
CA MET A 30 13.98 -32.69 3.45
C MET A 30 13.51 -31.44 4.22
N SER A 31 12.93 -31.60 5.41
CA SER A 31 12.46 -30.50 6.27
C SER A 31 13.48 -30.03 7.32
N GLY A 32 14.53 -30.81 7.58
CA GLY A 32 15.48 -30.52 8.66
C GLY A 32 14.88 -30.58 10.08
N SER A 33 13.67 -31.11 10.27
CA SER A 33 12.88 -30.99 11.49
C SER A 33 13.36 -31.84 12.67
N ARG A 34 14.20 -32.85 12.44
CA ARG A 34 14.83 -33.68 13.49
C ARG A 34 16.17 -34.23 12.99
N PRO A 35 17.15 -34.49 13.87
CA PRO A 35 18.41 -35.09 13.50
C PRO A 35 18.21 -36.47 12.86
N VAL A 36 18.89 -36.72 11.77
CA VAL A 36 18.94 -38.00 11.05
C VAL A 36 20.40 -38.31 10.81
N SER A 37 20.78 -39.58 10.87
CA SER A 37 22.20 -40.00 10.61
C SER A 37 22.66 -39.53 9.24
N GLU A 38 23.92 -39.12 9.15
CA GLU A 38 24.51 -38.52 7.95
C GLU A 38 24.42 -39.46 6.73
N GLY A 39 24.57 -40.77 6.91
CA GLY A 39 24.43 -41.76 5.86
C GLY A 39 22.99 -41.83 5.32
N ILE A 40 21.96 -41.72 6.14
CA ILE A 40 20.56 -41.69 5.68
C ILE A 40 20.29 -40.36 4.97
N ARG A 41 20.81 -39.26 5.49
CA ARG A 41 20.65 -37.92 4.89
C ARG A 41 21.26 -37.87 3.49
N ALA A 42 22.48 -38.41 3.30
CA ALA A 42 23.15 -38.43 2.02
C ALA A 42 22.35 -39.26 0.97
N ARG A 43 21.85 -40.47 1.32
CA ARG A 43 21.05 -41.30 0.43
C ARG A 43 19.74 -40.64 -0.01
N VAL A 44 19.06 -39.98 0.93
CA VAL A 44 17.80 -39.28 0.63
C VAL A 44 18.02 -38.09 -0.30
N LEU A 45 19.05 -37.27 -0.06
CA LEU A 45 19.39 -36.14 -0.91
C LEU A 45 19.85 -36.55 -2.30
N ASP A 46 20.58 -37.66 -2.42
CA ASP A 46 20.96 -38.23 -3.72
C ASP A 46 19.74 -38.74 -4.50
N ALA A 47 18.86 -39.47 -3.84
CA ALA A 47 17.61 -39.97 -4.46
C ALA A 47 16.70 -38.80 -4.91
N ALA A 48 16.59 -37.76 -4.12
CA ALA A 48 15.81 -36.55 -4.45
C ALA A 48 16.39 -35.84 -5.69
N ARG A 49 17.72 -35.68 -5.77
CA ARG A 49 18.40 -35.12 -6.96
C ARG A 49 18.18 -35.92 -8.23
N ARG A 50 18.28 -37.25 -8.16
CA ARG A 50 18.08 -38.14 -9.33
C ARG A 50 16.68 -38.03 -9.92
N PHE A 51 15.69 -37.76 -9.10
CA PHE A 51 14.30 -37.62 -9.55
C PHE A 51 13.89 -36.16 -9.79
N ASP A 52 14.78 -35.19 -9.63
CA ASP A 52 14.42 -33.77 -9.58
C ASP A 52 13.23 -33.54 -8.64
N TYR A 53 13.21 -34.28 -7.51
CA TYR A 53 12.12 -34.25 -6.56
C TYR A 53 12.24 -33.00 -5.68
N GLN A 54 11.28 -32.11 -5.86
CA GLN A 54 11.07 -31.01 -4.91
C GLN A 54 9.90 -31.36 -3.97
N PRO A 55 10.12 -31.27 -2.65
CA PRO A 55 9.02 -31.48 -1.71
C PRO A 55 7.87 -30.57 -2.06
N SER A 56 6.67 -31.12 -2.24
CA SER A 56 5.48 -30.33 -2.47
C SER A 56 5.30 -29.34 -1.32
N GLN A 57 5.26 -28.06 -1.65
CA GLN A 57 4.94 -26.99 -0.67
C GLN A 57 3.60 -27.29 0.00
N LEU A 58 2.62 -27.79 -0.77
CA LEU A 58 1.32 -28.23 -0.27
C LEU A 58 1.45 -29.30 0.82
N ALA A 59 2.32 -30.30 0.64
CA ALA A 59 2.56 -31.35 1.63
C ALA A 59 3.32 -30.85 2.86
N ARG A 60 4.13 -29.81 2.72
CA ARG A 60 4.83 -29.14 3.83
C ARG A 60 3.86 -28.27 4.63
N ASN A 61 3.00 -27.54 3.94
CA ASN A 61 1.96 -26.70 4.51
C ASN A 61 0.89 -27.53 5.23
N LEU A 62 0.46 -28.65 4.67
CA LEU A 62 -0.44 -29.61 5.31
C LEU A 62 0.10 -30.16 6.65
N ARG A 63 1.43 -30.30 6.80
CA ARG A 63 2.04 -30.76 8.06
C ARG A 63 2.23 -29.68 9.09
N ARG A 64 2.39 -28.41 8.69
CA ARG A 64 2.49 -27.24 9.57
C ARG A 64 1.11 -26.62 9.83
N GLY A 65 0.07 -27.07 9.13
CA GLY A 65 -1.29 -26.54 9.26
C GLY A 65 -1.50 -25.15 8.63
N GLN A 66 -0.44 -24.53 8.07
CA GLN A 66 -0.50 -23.21 7.46
C GLN A 66 0.45 -23.10 6.25
N ALA A 67 0.06 -22.38 5.23
CA ALA A 67 0.96 -21.94 4.16
C ALA A 67 1.91 -20.86 4.75
N ALA A 68 3.22 -20.90 4.39
CA ALA A 68 4.14 -19.79 4.70
C ALA A 68 3.85 -18.62 3.74
N THR A 69 2.62 -18.15 3.72
CA THR A 69 2.10 -17.13 2.81
C THR A 69 1.28 -16.13 3.60
N VAL A 70 1.50 -14.85 3.33
CA VAL A 70 0.72 -13.72 3.84
C VAL A 70 -0.06 -13.13 2.68
N GLY A 71 -1.34 -12.84 2.91
CA GLY A 71 -2.16 -12.08 1.97
C GLY A 71 -1.83 -10.59 2.06
N VAL A 72 -1.67 -9.93 0.91
CA VAL A 72 -1.55 -8.47 0.83
C VAL A 72 -2.62 -7.96 -0.14
N LEU A 73 -3.58 -7.20 0.37
CA LEU A 73 -4.62 -6.57 -0.42
C LEU A 73 -4.35 -5.08 -0.50
N VAL A 74 -4.32 -4.56 -1.73
CA VAL A 74 -4.20 -3.13 -2.00
C VAL A 74 -5.41 -2.63 -2.77
N SER A 75 -5.74 -1.36 -2.59
CA SER A 75 -6.86 -0.75 -3.30
C SER A 75 -6.53 -0.43 -4.76
N ASP A 76 -5.29 -0.04 -5.07
CA ASP A 76 -4.87 0.26 -6.45
C ASP A 76 -3.37 0.01 -6.65
N ILE A 77 -3.04 -1.08 -7.35
CA ILE A 77 -1.64 -1.44 -7.64
C ILE A 77 -0.98 -0.51 -8.68
N GLU A 78 -1.76 0.23 -9.46
CA GLU A 78 -1.24 1.20 -10.42
C GLU A 78 -0.77 2.49 -9.73
N ASN A 79 -1.27 2.75 -8.52
CA ASN A 79 -0.81 3.86 -7.71
C ASN A 79 0.60 3.59 -7.15
N PRO A 80 1.62 4.42 -7.48
CA PRO A 80 3.01 4.27 -7.02
C PRO A 80 3.16 4.14 -5.50
N HIS A 81 2.26 4.74 -4.71
CA HIS A 81 2.23 4.61 -3.25
C HIS A 81 2.04 3.15 -2.84
N PHE A 82 0.96 2.48 -3.32
CA PHE A 82 0.69 1.09 -2.99
C PHE A 82 1.75 0.14 -3.56
N ALA A 83 2.22 0.38 -4.78
CA ALA A 83 3.30 -0.42 -5.36
C ALA A 83 4.59 -0.37 -4.51
N SER A 84 4.93 0.81 -3.99
CA SER A 84 6.09 1.00 -3.10
C SER A 84 5.91 0.33 -1.74
N MET A 85 4.71 0.43 -1.14
CA MET A 85 4.35 -0.27 0.09
C MET A 85 4.45 -1.80 -0.07
N VAL A 86 3.83 -2.34 -1.13
CA VAL A 86 3.87 -3.79 -1.44
C VAL A 86 5.30 -4.26 -1.58
N ARG A 87 6.14 -3.54 -2.31
CA ARG A 87 7.56 -3.89 -2.48
C ARG A 87 8.30 -3.95 -1.15
N ALA A 88 8.08 -2.98 -0.27
CA ALA A 88 8.74 -2.93 1.04
C ALA A 88 8.22 -4.03 1.99
N ILE A 89 6.90 -4.28 2.01
CA ILE A 89 6.27 -5.36 2.78
C ILE A 89 6.76 -6.72 2.28
N GLU A 90 6.79 -6.94 0.95
CA GLU A 90 7.26 -8.19 0.34
C GLU A 90 8.71 -8.48 0.73
N ALA A 91 9.60 -7.51 0.61
CA ALA A 91 11.00 -7.67 0.98
C ALA A 91 11.16 -8.06 2.47
N ALA A 92 10.45 -7.38 3.38
CA ALA A 92 10.50 -7.67 4.80
C ALA A 92 9.90 -9.04 5.16
N LEU A 93 8.88 -9.52 4.42
CA LEU A 93 8.31 -10.86 4.54
C LEU A 93 9.24 -11.93 3.97
N TYR A 94 9.86 -11.66 2.82
CA TYR A 94 10.81 -12.56 2.16
C TYR A 94 12.00 -12.88 3.06
N ASP A 95 12.58 -11.88 3.71
CA ASP A 95 13.68 -12.04 4.67
C ASP A 95 13.31 -12.96 5.86
N ARG A 96 12.00 -13.04 6.17
CA ARG A 96 11.45 -13.96 7.19
C ARG A 96 10.99 -15.31 6.63
N GLY A 97 11.31 -15.61 5.36
CA GLY A 97 10.96 -16.86 4.69
C GLY A 97 9.46 -17.00 4.36
N THR A 98 8.74 -15.89 4.30
CA THR A 98 7.30 -15.81 4.02
C THR A 98 7.07 -15.29 2.61
N ARG A 99 6.03 -15.77 1.93
CA ARG A 99 5.64 -15.34 0.58
C ARG A 99 4.42 -14.44 0.64
N VAL A 100 4.25 -13.63 -0.40
CA VAL A 100 3.09 -12.76 -0.58
C VAL A 100 2.12 -13.37 -1.59
N LEU A 101 0.84 -13.34 -1.25
CA LEU A 101 -0.29 -13.47 -2.18
C LEU A 101 -0.89 -12.07 -2.34
N LEU A 102 -0.55 -11.41 -3.45
CA LEU A 102 -1.00 -10.05 -3.73
C LEU A 102 -2.35 -10.05 -4.45
N CYS A 103 -3.29 -9.24 -3.94
CA CYS A 103 -4.59 -8.99 -4.57
C CYS A 103 -4.85 -7.48 -4.69
N ASN A 104 -5.43 -7.07 -5.82
CA ASN A 104 -5.82 -5.69 -6.10
C ASN A 104 -7.34 -5.57 -6.10
N THR A 105 -7.90 -4.81 -5.15
CA THR A 105 -9.36 -4.69 -5.01
C THR A 105 -9.96 -3.67 -5.99
N ALA A 106 -9.20 -2.71 -6.47
CA ALA A 106 -9.66 -1.58 -7.27
C ALA A 106 -10.84 -0.83 -6.60
N GLU A 107 -10.78 -0.66 -5.27
CA GLU A 107 -11.83 -0.11 -4.39
C GLU A 107 -13.19 -0.86 -4.48
N ASP A 108 -13.20 -2.09 -4.99
CA ASP A 108 -14.39 -2.93 -5.13
C ASP A 108 -14.54 -3.84 -3.91
N THR A 109 -15.57 -3.61 -3.09
CA THR A 109 -15.88 -4.37 -1.87
C THR A 109 -16.20 -5.83 -2.16
N GLN A 110 -16.80 -6.15 -3.31
CA GLN A 110 -17.09 -7.54 -3.69
C GLN A 110 -15.80 -8.30 -4.01
N LYS A 111 -14.85 -7.66 -4.71
CA LYS A 111 -13.53 -8.23 -4.93
C LYS A 111 -12.78 -8.42 -3.62
N GLN A 112 -12.83 -7.43 -2.71
CA GLN A 112 -12.21 -7.57 -1.39
C GLN A 112 -12.75 -8.81 -0.67
N SER A 113 -14.06 -8.97 -0.57
CA SER A 113 -14.70 -10.11 0.09
C SER A 113 -14.29 -11.44 -0.56
N SER A 114 -14.33 -11.52 -1.89
CA SER A 114 -13.93 -12.73 -2.62
C SER A 114 -12.45 -13.09 -2.39
N TYR A 115 -11.55 -12.10 -2.36
CA TYR A 115 -10.13 -12.36 -2.09
C TYR A 115 -9.88 -12.79 -0.65
N LEU A 116 -10.61 -12.24 0.33
CA LEU A 116 -10.52 -12.65 1.73
C LEU A 116 -11.01 -14.10 1.93
N GLU A 117 -12.07 -14.53 1.22
CA GLU A 117 -12.51 -15.93 1.18
C GLU A 117 -11.45 -16.87 0.62
N VAL A 118 -10.79 -16.48 -0.48
CA VAL A 118 -9.66 -17.24 -1.04
C VAL A 118 -8.53 -17.35 -0.01
N MET A 119 -8.16 -16.25 0.66
CA MET A 119 -7.11 -16.25 1.67
C MET A 119 -7.45 -17.13 2.87
N ALA A 120 -8.71 -17.15 3.29
CA ALA A 120 -9.19 -18.05 4.34
C ALA A 120 -9.07 -19.53 3.91
N SER A 121 -9.47 -19.85 2.66
CA SER A 121 -9.40 -21.21 2.11
C SER A 121 -7.97 -21.71 1.93
N GLU A 122 -7.06 -20.84 1.50
CA GLU A 122 -5.62 -21.09 1.35
C GLU A 122 -4.89 -21.11 2.70
N ARG A 123 -5.56 -20.78 3.79
CA ARG A 123 -5.01 -20.74 5.16
C ARG A 123 -3.75 -19.91 5.25
N VAL A 124 -3.81 -18.68 4.74
CA VAL A 124 -2.71 -17.73 4.90
C VAL A 124 -2.39 -17.50 6.38
N MET A 125 -1.14 -17.17 6.68
CA MET A 125 -0.67 -16.95 8.06
C MET A 125 -1.25 -15.67 8.67
N GLY A 126 -1.59 -14.72 7.82
CA GLY A 126 -2.15 -13.43 8.17
C GLY A 126 -2.41 -12.59 6.93
N VAL A 127 -3.06 -11.46 7.10
CA VAL A 127 -3.45 -10.54 6.02
C VAL A 127 -3.02 -9.13 6.36
N VAL A 128 -2.42 -8.46 5.38
CA VAL A 128 -2.15 -7.02 5.35
C VAL A 128 -3.11 -6.41 4.33
N ILE A 129 -3.85 -5.37 4.70
CA ILE A 129 -4.93 -4.84 3.86
C ILE A 129 -5.03 -3.32 3.91
N SER A 130 -5.16 -2.68 2.74
CA SER A 130 -5.78 -1.37 2.59
C SER A 130 -7.27 -1.60 2.29
N PRO A 131 -8.18 -1.40 3.27
CA PRO A 131 -9.58 -1.79 3.14
C PRO A 131 -10.36 -0.88 2.19
N THR A 132 -11.40 -1.41 1.54
CA THR A 132 -12.41 -0.60 0.83
C THR A 132 -13.33 0.10 1.82
N ALA A 133 -14.10 1.10 1.37
CA ALA A 133 -14.94 1.92 2.26
C ALA A 133 -15.94 1.10 3.10
N ASP A 134 -16.56 0.07 2.51
CA ASP A 134 -17.64 -0.70 3.12
C ASP A 134 -17.28 -2.19 3.32
N GLY A 135 -15.99 -2.53 3.38
CA GLY A 135 -15.49 -3.90 3.33
C GLY A 135 -15.26 -4.59 4.69
N ASP A 136 -15.65 -3.99 5.81
CA ASP A 136 -15.27 -4.42 7.15
C ASP A 136 -15.88 -5.76 7.58
N ASP A 137 -17.09 -6.12 7.13
CA ASP A 137 -17.74 -7.39 7.50
C ASP A 137 -16.92 -8.62 7.09
N ALA A 138 -16.35 -8.60 5.88
CA ALA A 138 -15.51 -9.70 5.40
C ALA A 138 -14.18 -9.77 6.17
N ILE A 139 -13.65 -8.62 6.60
CA ILE A 139 -12.44 -8.53 7.43
C ILE A 139 -12.73 -9.10 8.82
N SER A 140 -13.83 -8.69 9.43
CA SER A 140 -14.28 -9.20 10.74
C SER A 140 -14.48 -10.71 10.72
N HIS A 141 -15.10 -11.24 9.66
CA HIS A 141 -15.25 -12.69 9.47
C HIS A 141 -13.89 -13.41 9.39
N LEU A 142 -12.91 -12.84 8.69
CA LEU A 142 -11.57 -13.41 8.63
C LEU A 142 -10.88 -13.44 10.00
N ILE A 143 -11.06 -12.38 10.80
CA ILE A 143 -10.57 -12.30 12.18
C ILE A 143 -11.25 -13.38 13.06
N ASP A 144 -12.55 -13.62 12.90
CA ASP A 144 -13.30 -14.67 13.61
C ASP A 144 -12.77 -16.08 13.29
N LEU A 145 -12.29 -16.30 12.07
CA LEU A 145 -11.59 -17.53 11.68
C LEU A 145 -10.17 -17.61 12.28
N GLY A 146 -9.76 -16.61 13.04
CA GLY A 146 -8.48 -16.56 13.73
C GLY A 146 -7.30 -16.19 12.84
N VAL A 147 -7.53 -15.54 11.70
CA VAL A 147 -6.46 -15.02 10.85
C VAL A 147 -6.07 -13.61 11.32
N PRO A 148 -4.80 -13.35 11.68
CA PRO A 148 -4.33 -12.02 12.03
C PRO A 148 -4.50 -11.05 10.87
N VAL A 149 -5.02 -9.85 11.15
CA VAL A 149 -5.18 -8.78 10.17
C VAL A 149 -4.48 -7.52 10.65
N VAL A 150 -3.72 -6.88 9.76
CA VAL A 150 -3.14 -5.55 9.94
C VAL A 150 -3.58 -4.68 8.78
N ALA A 151 -4.31 -3.62 9.09
CA ALA A 151 -4.68 -2.60 8.13
C ALA A 151 -3.53 -1.61 7.90
N PHE A 152 -3.41 -1.07 6.69
CA PHE A 152 -2.51 0.03 6.38
C PHE A 152 -3.20 1.06 5.48
N ASP A 153 -2.61 2.27 5.36
CA ASP A 153 -3.17 3.42 4.66
C ASP A 153 -4.43 3.96 5.34
N ARG A 154 -5.40 3.10 5.63
CA ARG A 154 -6.64 3.43 6.36
C ARG A 154 -6.99 2.34 7.38
N PRO A 155 -7.63 2.68 8.51
CA PRO A 155 -8.04 1.69 9.50
C PRO A 155 -9.25 0.90 9.01
N VAL A 156 -9.50 -0.25 9.63
CA VAL A 156 -10.77 -0.98 9.59
C VAL A 156 -11.62 -0.62 10.81
N ALA A 157 -12.94 -0.77 10.71
CA ALA A 157 -13.84 -0.50 11.82
C ALA A 157 -13.76 -1.57 12.92
N ASP A 158 -13.33 -2.80 12.60
CA ASP A 158 -13.16 -3.86 13.59
C ASP A 158 -12.03 -3.50 14.58
N PRO A 159 -12.37 -3.29 15.87
CA PRO A 159 -11.40 -2.85 16.86
C PRO A 159 -10.35 -3.90 17.22
N ARG A 160 -10.45 -5.13 16.70
CA ARG A 160 -9.47 -6.21 16.91
C ARG A 160 -8.30 -6.17 15.93
N ALA A 161 -8.41 -5.41 14.83
CA ALA A 161 -7.34 -5.27 13.87
C ALA A 161 -6.33 -4.21 14.32
N ASP A 162 -5.06 -4.40 13.98
CA ASP A 162 -4.06 -3.34 14.06
C ASP A 162 -4.17 -2.44 12.83
N ALA A 163 -3.76 -1.19 12.97
CA ALA A 163 -3.68 -0.25 11.86
C ALA A 163 -2.37 0.53 11.87
N VAL A 164 -1.77 0.68 10.69
CA VAL A 164 -0.61 1.53 10.44
C VAL A 164 -1.00 2.59 9.40
N VAL A 165 -1.07 3.84 9.81
CA VAL A 165 -1.61 4.94 9.02
C VAL A 165 -0.69 6.15 9.05
N ALA A 166 -0.88 7.07 8.10
CA ALA A 166 -0.27 8.39 8.14
C ALA A 166 -1.18 9.40 8.84
N ASP A 167 -0.61 10.46 9.42
CA ASP A 167 -1.37 11.63 9.88
C ASP A 167 -1.75 12.51 8.68
N ASN A 168 -2.82 12.11 8.02
CA ASN A 168 -3.32 12.76 6.82
C ASN A 168 -3.73 14.22 7.06
N ALA A 169 -4.38 14.49 8.20
CA ALA A 169 -4.89 15.81 8.50
C ALA A 169 -3.75 16.79 8.78
N ALA A 170 -2.82 16.43 9.66
CA ALA A 170 -1.66 17.25 9.96
C ALA A 170 -0.79 17.49 8.72
N ALA A 171 -0.57 16.47 7.88
CA ALA A 171 0.20 16.61 6.66
C ALA A 171 -0.40 17.62 5.69
N ILE A 172 -1.70 17.50 5.38
CA ILE A 172 -2.39 18.45 4.48
C ILE A 172 -2.44 19.85 5.08
N ALA A 173 -2.68 19.97 6.39
CA ALA A 173 -2.65 21.28 7.06
C ALA A 173 -1.27 21.94 6.92
N LEU A 174 -0.19 21.19 7.10
CA LEU A 174 1.19 21.66 6.93
C LEU A 174 1.45 22.16 5.50
N GLY A 175 1.05 21.38 4.48
CA GLY A 175 1.21 21.77 3.08
C GLY A 175 0.36 22.98 2.69
N THR A 176 -0.85 23.10 3.24
CA THR A 176 -1.72 24.26 3.05
C THR A 176 -1.11 25.51 3.69
N GLN A 177 -0.62 25.38 4.92
CA GLN A 177 0.02 26.49 5.66
C GLN A 177 1.27 27.00 4.92
N LEU A 178 2.08 26.10 4.33
CA LEU A 178 3.22 26.50 3.50
C LEU A 178 2.80 27.43 2.35
N LEU A 179 1.69 27.13 1.68
CA LEU A 179 1.17 28.00 0.59
C LEU A 179 0.66 29.33 1.13
N VAL A 180 -0.03 29.34 2.27
CA VAL A 180 -0.47 30.57 2.96
C VAL A 180 0.74 31.44 3.30
N ASP A 181 1.78 30.87 3.91
CA ASP A 181 3.00 31.57 4.30
C ASP A 181 3.80 32.09 3.10
N SER A 182 3.70 31.42 1.95
CA SER A 182 4.28 31.89 0.70
C SER A 182 3.55 33.07 0.06
N GLY A 183 2.46 33.52 0.70
CA GLY A 183 1.65 34.67 0.28
C GLY A 183 0.49 34.34 -0.67
N ARG A 184 0.17 33.05 -0.86
CA ARG A 184 -1.00 32.60 -1.62
C ARG A 184 -2.28 32.86 -0.85
N ARG A 185 -3.35 33.20 -1.53
CA ARG A 185 -4.61 33.64 -0.93
C ARG A 185 -5.83 32.87 -1.44
N ARG A 186 -5.78 32.41 -2.66
CA ARG A 186 -6.86 31.66 -3.30
C ARG A 186 -6.43 30.23 -3.56
N ILE A 187 -6.39 29.45 -2.48
CA ILE A 187 -5.84 28.10 -2.46
C ILE A 187 -6.97 27.09 -2.64
N GLY A 188 -6.95 26.30 -3.71
CA GLY A 188 -7.91 25.22 -3.96
C GLY A 188 -7.42 23.89 -3.39
N PHE A 189 -8.35 22.98 -3.10
CA PHE A 189 -8.07 21.61 -2.68
C PHE A 189 -8.72 20.61 -3.63
N ILE A 190 -7.93 19.67 -4.15
CA ILE A 190 -8.42 18.54 -4.92
C ILE A 190 -8.34 17.30 -4.05
N GLY A 191 -9.50 16.77 -3.62
CA GLY A 191 -9.64 15.64 -2.72
C GLY A 191 -10.25 14.40 -3.35
N GLY A 192 -10.25 13.30 -2.61
CA GLY A 192 -11.03 12.10 -2.94
C GLY A 192 -12.49 12.21 -2.51
N GLY A 193 -13.28 11.18 -2.85
CA GLY A 193 -14.65 11.05 -2.36
C GLY A 193 -14.70 10.85 -0.83
N GLU A 194 -15.70 11.41 -0.17
CA GLU A 194 -15.82 11.47 1.30
C GLU A 194 -16.02 10.11 1.99
N LEU A 195 -16.30 9.04 1.24
CA LEU A 195 -16.51 7.70 1.79
C LEU A 195 -15.23 7.08 2.39
N LEU A 196 -14.05 7.55 1.98
CA LEU A 196 -12.78 7.05 2.47
C LEU A 196 -12.26 7.91 3.63
N SER A 197 -11.84 7.28 4.72
CA SER A 197 -11.31 8.00 5.90
C SER A 197 -10.11 8.89 5.54
N THR A 198 -9.22 8.45 4.65
CA THR A 198 -8.09 9.24 4.18
C THR A 198 -8.53 10.51 3.43
N ALA A 199 -9.62 10.45 2.65
CA ALA A 199 -10.17 11.62 1.97
C ALA A 199 -10.77 12.62 2.98
N ALA A 200 -11.55 12.13 3.94
CA ALA A 200 -12.16 12.95 4.99
C ALA A 200 -11.10 13.63 5.87
N GLU A 201 -10.07 12.87 6.30
CA GLU A 201 -8.96 13.40 7.12
C GLU A 201 -8.17 14.48 6.35
N ARG A 202 -7.84 14.26 5.07
CA ARG A 202 -7.12 15.22 4.23
C ARG A 202 -7.94 16.49 4.01
N LEU A 203 -9.24 16.35 3.72
CA LEU A 203 -10.14 17.51 3.61
C LEU A 203 -10.24 18.30 4.91
N ALA A 204 -10.34 17.62 6.06
CA ALA A 204 -10.37 18.27 7.37
C ALA A 204 -9.09 19.07 7.64
N GLY A 205 -7.92 18.53 7.31
CA GLY A 205 -6.63 19.23 7.42
C GLY A 205 -6.58 20.50 6.57
N TYR A 206 -7.04 20.42 5.31
CA TYR A 206 -7.13 21.60 4.44
C TYR A 206 -8.07 22.66 5.01
N ARG A 207 -9.30 22.26 5.37
CA ARG A 207 -10.30 23.21 5.94
C ARG A 207 -9.75 23.90 7.18
N SER A 208 -9.18 23.14 8.11
CA SER A 208 -8.60 23.70 9.33
C SER A 208 -7.55 24.78 9.04
N ALA A 209 -6.63 24.54 8.11
CA ALA A 209 -5.58 25.48 7.78
C ALA A 209 -6.12 26.74 7.04
N ILE A 210 -7.01 26.56 6.07
CA ILE A 210 -7.60 27.64 5.28
C ILE A 210 -8.47 28.56 6.14
N GLU A 211 -9.33 27.99 6.98
CA GLU A 211 -10.21 28.74 7.88
C GLU A 211 -9.39 29.49 8.95
N SER A 212 -8.34 28.84 9.48
CA SER A 212 -7.41 29.50 10.42
C SER A 212 -6.68 30.69 9.80
N ALA A 213 -6.42 30.66 8.50
CA ALA A 213 -5.84 31.78 7.75
C ALA A 213 -6.87 32.87 7.38
N GLY A 214 -8.16 32.66 7.68
CA GLY A 214 -9.24 33.58 7.36
C GLY A 214 -9.68 33.55 5.90
N PHE A 215 -9.45 32.41 5.19
CA PHE A 215 -9.84 32.24 3.79
C PHE A 215 -11.03 31.29 3.65
N GLU A 216 -11.79 31.44 2.56
CA GLU A 216 -12.90 30.56 2.21
C GLU A 216 -12.37 29.26 1.58
N PRO A 217 -12.83 28.08 2.03
CA PRO A 217 -12.48 26.81 1.42
C PRO A 217 -12.95 26.71 -0.03
N LEU A 218 -12.08 26.25 -0.92
CA LEU A 218 -12.35 26.01 -2.32
C LEU A 218 -11.98 24.57 -2.66
N THR A 219 -12.97 23.72 -2.91
CA THR A 219 -12.76 22.26 -3.01
C THR A 219 -13.36 21.66 -4.26
N ALA A 220 -12.70 20.63 -4.82
CA ALA A 220 -13.25 19.78 -5.87
C ALA A 220 -12.87 18.31 -5.62
N ILE A 221 -13.67 17.39 -6.15
CA ILE A 221 -13.49 15.94 -5.97
C ILE A 221 -12.87 15.35 -7.23
N GLY A 222 -11.77 14.60 -7.08
CA GLY A 222 -11.03 13.94 -8.15
C GLY A 222 -10.97 12.43 -8.02
N ASP A 223 -11.68 11.81 -7.06
CA ASP A 223 -11.87 10.37 -6.88
C ASP A 223 -10.56 9.55 -6.89
N PHE A 224 -9.45 10.15 -6.45
CA PHE A 224 -8.11 9.55 -6.43
C PHE A 224 -7.60 9.05 -7.80
N ALA A 225 -8.19 9.49 -8.90
CA ALA A 225 -7.87 9.09 -10.26
C ALA A 225 -7.25 10.25 -11.08
N VAL A 226 -6.46 9.92 -12.09
CA VAL A 226 -5.85 10.93 -12.99
C VAL A 226 -6.91 11.79 -13.67
N GLU A 227 -7.90 11.17 -14.29
CA GLU A 227 -8.97 11.87 -14.99
C GLU A 227 -9.86 12.69 -14.04
N GLY A 228 -10.08 12.19 -12.81
CA GLY A 228 -10.77 12.92 -11.77
C GLY A 228 -10.01 14.17 -11.33
N GLY A 229 -8.69 14.03 -11.13
CA GLY A 229 -7.81 15.18 -10.82
C GLY A 229 -7.82 16.24 -11.91
N ARG A 230 -7.84 15.83 -13.19
CA ARG A 230 -7.94 16.74 -14.32
C ARG A 230 -9.25 17.54 -14.29
N ARG A 231 -10.39 16.84 -14.19
CA ARG A 231 -11.72 17.50 -14.11
C ARG A 231 -11.83 18.42 -12.89
N ALA A 232 -11.32 18.00 -11.74
CA ALA A 232 -11.35 18.80 -10.52
C ALA A 232 -10.53 20.09 -10.67
N ALA A 233 -9.37 20.04 -11.29
CA ALA A 233 -8.57 21.22 -11.58
C ALA A 233 -9.26 22.18 -12.55
N GLU A 234 -9.85 21.68 -13.65
CA GLU A 234 -10.63 22.48 -14.62
C GLU A 234 -11.84 23.14 -13.94
N GLN A 235 -12.53 22.41 -13.06
CA GLN A 235 -13.64 22.95 -12.27
C GLN A 235 -13.16 24.11 -11.39
N LEU A 236 -12.08 23.95 -10.62
CA LEU A 236 -11.55 25.00 -9.75
C LEU A 236 -11.10 26.23 -10.51
N LEU A 237 -10.43 26.06 -11.65
CA LEU A 237 -10.03 27.17 -12.53
C LEU A 237 -11.22 27.95 -13.08
N THR A 238 -12.33 27.25 -13.38
CA THR A 238 -13.56 27.88 -13.86
C THR A 238 -14.30 28.62 -12.74
N GLN A 239 -14.39 28.01 -11.57
CA GLN A 239 -15.07 28.58 -10.39
C GLN A 239 -14.31 29.74 -9.77
N SER A 240 -12.99 29.74 -9.86
CA SER A 240 -12.12 30.76 -9.26
C SER A 240 -11.00 31.12 -10.25
N PRO A 241 -11.26 32.05 -11.18
CA PRO A 241 -10.23 32.49 -12.13
C PRO A 241 -9.01 33.15 -11.48
N ASP A 242 -9.14 33.55 -10.22
CA ASP A 242 -8.07 34.10 -9.37
C ASP A 242 -7.34 33.05 -8.53
N LEU A 243 -7.60 31.76 -8.79
CA LEU A 243 -6.90 30.63 -8.13
C LEU A 243 -5.38 30.83 -8.23
N ASP A 244 -4.69 30.82 -7.10
CA ASP A 244 -3.24 31.04 -7.08
C ASP A 244 -2.43 29.91 -6.45
N ALA A 245 -3.10 28.89 -5.89
CA ALA A 245 -2.45 27.65 -5.46
C ALA A 245 -3.40 26.46 -5.41
N LEU A 246 -2.83 25.24 -5.45
CA LEU A 246 -3.52 23.96 -5.26
C LEU A 246 -2.82 23.08 -4.23
N VAL A 247 -3.63 22.50 -3.34
CA VAL A 247 -3.25 21.34 -2.52
C VAL A 247 -3.96 20.12 -3.10
N ILE A 248 -3.19 19.09 -3.45
CA ILE A 248 -3.73 17.92 -4.16
C ILE A 248 -3.51 16.68 -3.32
N ALA A 249 -4.59 15.95 -3.04
CA ALA A 249 -4.65 14.94 -2.00
C ALA A 249 -4.07 13.56 -2.39
N ASN A 250 -3.57 13.33 -3.60
CA ASN A 250 -2.74 12.16 -3.97
C ASN A 250 -1.96 12.38 -5.27
N ASN A 251 -1.04 11.45 -5.54
CA ASN A 251 -0.15 11.52 -6.69
C ASN A 251 -0.86 11.33 -8.06
N LEU A 252 -1.91 10.51 -8.16
CA LEU A 252 -2.65 10.30 -9.42
C LEU A 252 -3.46 11.54 -9.80
N MET A 253 -4.18 12.14 -8.84
CA MET A 253 -4.89 13.41 -9.07
C MET A 253 -3.91 14.54 -9.41
N THR A 254 -2.69 14.50 -8.86
CA THR A 254 -1.64 15.47 -9.20
C THR A 254 -1.26 15.42 -10.67
N ILE A 255 -1.13 14.22 -11.25
CA ILE A 255 -0.89 14.07 -12.69
C ILE A 255 -2.00 14.74 -13.51
N GLY A 256 -3.24 14.45 -13.16
CA GLY A 256 -4.41 15.04 -13.83
C GLY A 256 -4.48 16.56 -13.71
N ALA A 257 -4.25 17.08 -12.49
CA ALA A 257 -4.22 18.54 -12.27
C ALA A 257 -3.12 19.23 -13.06
N LEU A 258 -1.91 18.66 -13.12
CA LEU A 258 -0.80 19.18 -13.92
C LEU A 258 -1.14 19.19 -15.42
N GLN A 259 -1.86 18.16 -15.91
CA GLN A 259 -2.33 18.14 -17.31
C GLN A 259 -3.32 19.28 -17.58
N ALA A 260 -4.27 19.54 -16.68
CA ALA A 260 -5.25 20.63 -16.82
C ALA A 260 -4.57 22.01 -16.79
N LEU A 261 -3.69 22.25 -15.83
CA LEU A 261 -2.95 23.50 -15.69
C LEU A 261 -2.09 23.79 -16.93
N ARG A 262 -1.39 22.77 -17.44
CA ARG A 262 -0.58 22.89 -18.67
C ARG A 262 -1.44 23.17 -19.89
N ALA A 263 -2.59 22.49 -20.04
CA ALA A 263 -3.52 22.72 -21.15
C ALA A 263 -4.11 24.15 -21.15
N SER A 264 -4.27 24.73 -19.94
CA SER A 264 -4.73 26.10 -19.74
C SER A 264 -3.62 27.14 -19.88
N GLY A 265 -2.36 26.74 -20.13
CA GLY A 265 -1.21 27.64 -20.28
C GLY A 265 -0.75 28.31 -18.98
N ILE A 266 -1.16 27.77 -17.82
CA ILE A 266 -0.84 28.34 -16.51
C ILE A 266 0.62 28.04 -16.15
N LEU A 267 1.33 29.09 -15.73
CA LEU A 267 2.74 29.03 -15.34
C LEU A 267 2.88 28.60 -13.87
N LEU A 268 3.72 27.60 -13.64
CA LEU A 268 4.07 27.11 -12.31
C LEU A 268 5.50 27.51 -11.96
N PRO A 269 5.79 28.00 -10.77
CA PRO A 269 4.85 28.34 -9.67
C PRO A 269 4.32 29.77 -9.76
N GLU A 270 4.62 30.54 -10.80
CA GLU A 270 4.42 32.00 -10.88
C GLU A 270 2.95 32.37 -10.71
N GLU A 271 2.06 31.71 -11.45
CA GLU A 271 0.62 31.94 -11.37
C GLU A 271 -0.04 31.04 -10.32
N VAL A 272 0.22 29.72 -10.37
CA VAL A 272 -0.35 28.73 -9.44
C VAL A 272 0.75 27.95 -8.74
N GLY A 273 0.79 28.04 -7.40
CA GLY A 273 1.65 27.19 -6.57
C GLY A 273 1.03 25.81 -6.31
N ILE A 274 1.86 24.79 -6.15
CA ILE A 274 1.34 23.42 -5.91
C ILE A 274 2.05 22.77 -4.73
N VAL A 275 1.24 22.12 -3.86
CA VAL A 275 1.66 21.10 -2.90
C VAL A 275 0.86 19.84 -3.14
N ALA A 276 1.53 18.70 -3.26
CA ALA A 276 0.90 17.40 -3.54
C ALA A 276 1.14 16.41 -2.41
N PHE A 277 0.18 15.53 -2.17
CA PHE A 277 0.35 14.39 -1.27
C PHE A 277 1.00 13.23 -2.01
N ASP A 278 1.87 12.48 -1.34
CA ASP A 278 2.82 11.49 -1.81
C ASP A 278 4.03 12.09 -2.56
N ASP A 279 5.19 11.42 -2.47
CA ASP A 279 6.42 11.80 -3.16
C ASP A 279 6.88 10.73 -4.16
N PRO A 280 6.19 10.62 -5.32
CA PRO A 280 6.61 9.67 -6.35
C PRO A 280 7.94 10.11 -6.99
N PRO A 281 8.75 9.17 -7.51
CA PRO A 281 10.07 9.48 -8.08
C PRO A 281 10.08 10.58 -9.16
N TRP A 282 8.99 10.71 -9.92
CA TRP A 282 8.87 11.72 -10.96
C TRP A 282 8.64 13.15 -10.42
N ALA A 283 8.22 13.32 -9.16
CA ALA A 283 7.95 14.63 -8.57
C ALA A 283 9.19 15.56 -8.59
N SER A 284 10.36 15.00 -8.33
CA SER A 284 11.63 15.73 -8.37
C SER A 284 12.18 16.00 -9.78
N LEU A 285 11.63 15.33 -10.81
CA LEU A 285 12.08 15.43 -12.20
C LEU A 285 11.29 16.47 -13.02
N LEU A 286 10.22 17.00 -12.44
CA LEU A 286 9.42 18.05 -13.08
C LEU A 286 10.16 19.38 -13.07
N ASP A 287 9.76 20.28 -13.97
CA ASP A 287 10.19 21.68 -13.97
C ASP A 287 8.94 22.57 -14.00
N PRO A 288 8.63 23.24 -12.89
CA PRO A 288 9.31 23.22 -11.58
C PRO A 288 9.15 21.87 -10.84
N ALA A 289 10.16 21.47 -10.05
CA ALA A 289 10.08 20.28 -9.22
C ALA A 289 9.01 20.45 -8.13
N LEU A 290 8.25 19.38 -7.90
CA LEU A 290 7.01 19.40 -7.10
C LEU A 290 7.31 19.32 -5.60
N THR A 291 6.75 20.24 -4.83
CA THR A 291 6.69 20.18 -3.36
C THR A 291 5.68 19.11 -2.95
N THR A 292 6.08 18.22 -2.05
CA THR A 292 5.27 17.05 -1.70
C THR A 292 5.21 16.81 -0.19
N LEU A 293 4.17 16.09 0.23
CA LEU A 293 3.96 15.54 1.57
C LEU A 293 4.25 14.04 1.50
N ALA A 294 5.49 13.66 1.84
CA ALA A 294 6.00 12.31 1.70
C ALA A 294 5.65 11.44 2.92
N GLN A 295 5.02 10.30 2.69
CA GLN A 295 4.80 9.30 3.74
C GLN A 295 6.10 8.50 3.98
N PRO A 296 6.45 8.15 5.23
CA PRO A 296 7.63 7.33 5.55
C PRO A 296 7.36 5.85 5.26
N LEU A 297 7.25 5.49 3.95
CA LEU A 297 6.76 4.19 3.50
C LEU A 297 7.58 3.01 4.00
N ARG A 298 8.91 3.18 4.19
CA ARG A 298 9.78 2.13 4.71
C ARG A 298 9.44 1.81 6.16
N GLU A 299 9.37 2.83 7.00
CA GLU A 299 9.06 2.72 8.43
C GLU A 299 7.65 2.17 8.64
N MET A 300 6.69 2.64 7.84
CA MET A 300 5.31 2.12 7.85
C MET A 300 5.26 0.64 7.46
N SER A 301 5.98 0.23 6.41
CA SER A 301 6.02 -1.16 5.96
C SER A 301 6.67 -2.08 7.00
N GLU A 302 7.76 -1.64 7.63
CA GLU A 302 8.41 -2.36 8.73
C GLU A 302 7.44 -2.54 9.90
N ALA A 303 6.72 -1.49 10.32
CA ALA A 303 5.72 -1.54 11.38
C ALA A 303 4.58 -2.51 11.06
N VAL A 304 4.06 -2.49 9.81
CA VAL A 304 3.02 -3.44 9.34
C VAL A 304 3.48 -4.89 9.52
N VAL A 305 4.68 -5.21 9.06
CA VAL A 305 5.23 -6.57 9.13
C VAL A 305 5.51 -6.98 10.58
N GLU A 306 6.08 -6.09 11.40
CA GLU A 306 6.32 -6.35 12.82
C GLU A 306 5.00 -6.63 13.58
N ARG A 307 3.97 -5.81 13.37
CA ARG A 307 2.65 -6.03 13.98
C ARG A 307 2.03 -7.35 13.55
N LEU A 308 2.13 -7.69 12.27
CA LEU A 308 1.60 -8.95 11.75
C LEU A 308 2.28 -10.14 12.44
N PHE A 309 3.60 -10.17 12.53
CA PHE A 309 4.34 -11.25 13.19
C PHE A 309 4.09 -11.29 14.69
N ALA A 310 3.96 -10.14 15.36
CA ALA A 310 3.59 -10.09 16.77
C ALA A 310 2.24 -10.76 17.01
N ARG A 311 1.21 -10.45 16.20
CA ARG A 311 -0.11 -11.09 16.29
C ARG A 311 -0.11 -12.56 15.92
N MET A 312 0.72 -12.98 14.99
CA MET A 312 0.89 -14.41 14.66
C MET A 312 1.49 -15.18 15.82
N ALA A 313 2.37 -14.55 16.61
CA ALA A 313 2.98 -15.15 17.80
C ALA A 313 2.00 -15.15 19.00
N ASP A 314 1.26 -14.07 19.19
CA ASP A 314 0.29 -13.91 20.26
C ASP A 314 -0.95 -13.13 19.79
N ARG A 315 -2.05 -13.86 19.59
CA ARG A 315 -3.34 -13.30 19.15
C ARG A 315 -4.08 -12.51 20.22
N THR A 316 -3.64 -12.60 21.48
CA THR A 316 -4.26 -11.91 22.62
C THR A 316 -3.73 -10.49 22.82
N LEU A 317 -2.72 -10.09 22.05
CA LEU A 317 -2.17 -8.72 22.12
C LEU A 317 -3.28 -7.68 21.88
N PRO A 318 -3.28 -6.59 22.65
CA PRO A 318 -4.22 -5.51 22.39
C PRO A 318 -3.99 -4.93 21.00
N PRO A 319 -5.05 -4.53 20.29
CA PRO A 319 -4.91 -3.85 19.00
C PRO A 319 -4.20 -2.50 19.16
N VAL A 320 -3.45 -2.10 18.12
CA VAL A 320 -2.66 -0.87 18.12
C VAL A 320 -2.90 -0.13 16.82
N ARG A 321 -3.15 1.19 16.92
CA ARG A 321 -3.08 2.12 15.80
C ARG A 321 -1.75 2.87 15.88
N ILE A 322 -0.88 2.68 14.89
CA ILE A 322 0.38 3.41 14.73
C ILE A 322 0.15 4.48 13.68
N CYS A 323 0.36 5.74 14.05
CA CYS A 323 0.20 6.88 13.18
C CYS A 323 1.57 7.51 12.92
N PHE A 324 1.95 7.64 11.65
CA PHE A 324 3.22 8.22 11.23
C PHE A 324 3.01 9.65 10.71
N GLU A 325 3.92 10.54 11.07
CA GLU A 325 4.00 11.88 10.50
C GLU A 325 4.52 11.82 9.06
N CYS A 326 3.99 12.66 8.18
CA CYS A 326 4.52 12.86 6.83
C CYS A 326 5.63 13.91 6.83
N HIS A 327 6.58 13.78 5.90
CA HIS A 327 7.64 14.74 5.71
C HIS A 327 7.28 15.74 4.60
N LEU A 328 7.57 17.02 4.82
CA LEU A 328 7.37 18.05 3.81
C LEU A 328 8.65 18.22 2.98
N GLU A 329 8.60 17.79 1.72
CA GLU A 329 9.67 17.92 0.74
C GLU A 329 9.49 19.22 -0.05
N ILE A 330 10.09 20.32 0.43
CA ILE A 330 9.94 21.64 -0.19
C ILE A 330 10.79 21.71 -1.47
N ARG A 331 10.12 21.99 -2.61
CA ARG A 331 10.73 22.17 -3.93
C ARG A 331 10.24 23.47 -4.59
N GLN A 332 10.38 23.58 -5.90
CA GLN A 332 10.11 24.84 -6.61
C GLN A 332 8.61 25.15 -6.73
N SER A 333 7.73 24.13 -6.84
CA SER A 333 6.31 24.34 -7.16
C SER A 333 5.51 25.10 -6.10
N SER A 334 5.99 25.20 -4.86
CA SER A 334 5.33 25.95 -3.76
C SER A 334 5.95 27.32 -3.50
N ARG A 335 6.94 27.75 -4.29
CA ARG A 335 7.59 29.07 -4.08
C ARG A 335 6.58 30.20 -4.22
N GLY A 336 6.75 31.23 -3.38
CA GLY A 336 5.94 32.44 -3.44
C GLY A 336 6.04 33.16 -4.80
N ARG A 337 5.01 33.92 -5.13
CA ARG A 337 5.09 34.86 -6.28
C ARG A 337 6.34 35.70 -6.15
N MET A 338 7.27 35.59 -7.09
CA MET A 338 8.31 36.62 -7.21
C MET A 338 7.56 37.93 -7.48
N LYS A 339 7.62 38.88 -6.54
CA LYS A 339 7.19 40.24 -6.84
C LYS A 339 8.05 40.66 -8.05
N SER A 340 7.41 40.85 -9.21
CA SER A 340 8.09 41.54 -10.33
C SER A 340 8.67 42.81 -9.73
N ALA A 341 10.00 42.93 -9.72
CA ALA A 341 10.68 44.17 -9.38
C ALA A 341 10.06 45.22 -10.32
N GLY A 342 9.20 46.07 -9.77
CA GLY A 342 8.54 47.13 -10.51
C GLY A 342 9.63 47.93 -11.21
N GLY A 343 9.61 47.91 -12.54
CA GLY A 343 10.36 48.90 -13.32
C GLY A 343 9.89 50.25 -12.90
N GLY A 344 10.77 50.99 -12.22
CA GLY A 344 10.63 52.41 -11.99
C GLY A 344 10.94 53.19 -13.27
#